data_2287384df9d193af572918fce388d426
#
_entry.id   2287384df9d193af572918fce388d426
#
_cell.length_a   1.000
_cell.length_b   1.000
_cell.length_c   1.000
_cell.angle_alpha   90.00
_cell.angle_beta   90.00
_cell.angle_gamma   90.00
#
_symmetry.space_group_name_H-M   'P 1'
#
loop_
_entity.id
_entity.type
_entity.pdbx_description
1 polymer ?
#
loop_
_entity_poly.entity_id
_entity_poly.type
_entity_poly.pdbx_seq_one_letter_code
_entity_poly.pdbx_strand_id
1 'polypeptide(L)'
;MPRDIGDAIDDHVGRSRTVLEYGLVTKRLVDEAKKPGFSVDSWAPLAELVETDEFERVGAFKEVMDWSAYVDFLTNWATSSEWECSLRRVTETPGAVFLELEERSRIGEFSNEVNSLSVYEFTDAGKIRHIDLYLQMELPPAEMLKSFEGVEISE
;
A
#
# COMPACT_ATOMS: atom_id res chain seq x y z
N MET A 1 5.62 -18.30 -7.39
CA MET A 1 5.86 -17.23 -8.36
C MET A 1 4.91 -16.07 -8.13
N PRO A 2 5.40 -14.83 -8.03
CA PRO A 2 4.53 -13.67 -7.97
C PRO A 2 3.67 -13.55 -9.24
N ARG A 3 2.45 -13.11 -9.07
CA ARG A 3 1.44 -12.99 -10.13
C ARG A 3 0.97 -11.55 -10.24
N ASP A 4 0.45 -11.19 -11.40
CA ASP A 4 -0.27 -9.95 -11.57
C ASP A 4 -1.59 -10.01 -10.76
N ILE A 5 -1.94 -8.92 -10.06
CA ILE A 5 -3.17 -8.87 -9.26
C ILE A 5 -4.40 -9.03 -10.16
N GLY A 6 -4.36 -8.44 -11.36
CA GLY A 6 -5.46 -8.55 -12.32
C GLY A 6 -5.74 -9.98 -12.76
N ASP A 7 -4.70 -10.80 -12.85
CA ASP A 7 -4.84 -12.23 -13.18
C ASP A 7 -5.37 -13.05 -12.00
N ALA A 8 -5.09 -12.61 -10.78
CA ALA A 8 -5.44 -13.35 -9.57
C ALA A 8 -6.85 -13.02 -9.05
N ILE A 9 -7.38 -11.84 -9.35
CA ILE A 9 -8.59 -11.32 -8.71
C ILE A 9 -9.82 -12.19 -8.93
N ASP A 10 -9.93 -12.83 -10.09
CA ASP A 10 -11.06 -13.67 -10.41
C ASP A 10 -11.10 -14.98 -9.63
N ASP A 11 -9.98 -15.37 -9.02
CA ASP A 11 -9.89 -16.54 -8.14
C ASP A 11 -10.38 -16.25 -6.72
N HIS A 12 -10.72 -15.00 -6.40
CA HIS A 12 -11.07 -14.56 -5.06
C HIS A 12 -12.46 -13.92 -4.99
N VAL A 13 -13.09 -14.07 -3.83
CA VAL A 13 -14.40 -13.49 -3.51
C VAL A 13 -14.35 -12.83 -2.13
N GLY A 14 -15.36 -12.03 -1.79
CA GLY A 14 -15.49 -11.43 -0.46
C GLY A 14 -14.37 -10.43 -0.16
N ARG A 15 -13.88 -10.46 1.07
CA ARG A 15 -12.89 -9.48 1.56
C ARG A 15 -11.54 -9.59 0.86
N SER A 16 -11.10 -10.80 0.54
CA SER A 16 -9.87 -11.00 -0.25
C SER A 16 -9.97 -10.32 -1.60
N ARG A 17 -11.12 -10.43 -2.27
CA ARG A 17 -11.35 -9.74 -3.54
C ARG A 17 -11.34 -8.23 -3.36
N THR A 18 -11.95 -7.72 -2.30
CA THR A 18 -11.96 -6.28 -1.99
C THR A 18 -10.53 -5.74 -1.86
N VAL A 19 -9.66 -6.47 -1.17
CA VAL A 19 -8.25 -6.09 -1.02
C VAL A 19 -7.52 -6.07 -2.35
N LEU A 20 -7.77 -7.05 -3.21
CA LEU A 20 -7.18 -7.08 -4.55
C LEU A 20 -7.72 -5.95 -5.43
N GLU A 21 -9.01 -5.63 -5.32
CA GLU A 21 -9.59 -4.46 -6.01
C GLU A 21 -8.94 -3.16 -5.55
N TYR A 22 -8.71 -3.02 -4.24
CA TYR A 22 -8.00 -1.87 -3.66
C TYR A 22 -6.62 -1.70 -4.31
N GLY A 23 -5.87 -2.78 -4.45
CA GLY A 23 -4.56 -2.77 -5.13
C GLY A 23 -4.65 -2.38 -6.60
N LEU A 24 -5.61 -2.93 -7.34
CA LEU A 24 -5.82 -2.62 -8.76
C LEU A 24 -6.24 -1.16 -8.98
N VAL A 25 -7.17 -0.67 -8.17
CA VAL A 25 -7.62 0.74 -8.26
C VAL A 25 -6.46 1.68 -7.93
N THR A 26 -5.68 1.36 -6.90
CA THR A 26 -4.48 2.13 -6.54
C THR A 26 -3.52 2.20 -7.72
N LYS A 27 -3.20 1.07 -8.34
CA LYS A 27 -2.28 1.02 -9.49
C LYS A 27 -2.79 1.88 -10.64
N ARG A 28 -4.06 1.76 -10.98
CA ARG A 28 -4.67 2.54 -12.06
C ARG A 28 -4.58 4.04 -11.76
N LEU A 29 -4.91 4.46 -10.55
CA LEU A 29 -4.89 5.88 -10.17
C LEU A 29 -3.48 6.44 -10.07
N VAL A 30 -2.50 5.65 -9.63
CA VAL A 30 -1.09 6.06 -9.66
C VAL A 30 -0.63 6.33 -11.09
N ASP A 31 -1.01 5.48 -12.04
CA ASP A 31 -0.68 5.70 -13.45
C ASP A 31 -1.38 6.95 -14.01
N GLU A 32 -2.63 7.19 -13.63
CA GLU A 32 -3.39 8.37 -14.05
C GLU A 32 -2.89 9.67 -13.42
N ALA A 33 -2.19 9.59 -12.29
CA ALA A 33 -1.71 10.76 -11.57
C ALA A 33 -0.70 11.61 -12.35
N LYS A 34 -0.07 11.05 -13.39
CA LYS A 34 0.85 11.77 -14.27
C LYS A 34 0.14 12.64 -15.31
N LYS A 35 -1.18 12.50 -15.43
CA LYS A 35 -1.99 13.27 -16.38
C LYS A 35 -2.45 14.59 -15.78
N PRO A 36 -2.67 15.65 -16.59
CA PRO A 36 -3.20 16.90 -16.09
C PRO A 36 -4.57 16.74 -15.42
N GLY A 37 -4.83 17.53 -14.39
CA GLY A 37 -6.11 17.56 -13.70
C GLY A 37 -6.27 16.55 -12.57
N PHE A 38 -5.25 15.78 -12.27
CA PHE A 38 -5.27 14.85 -11.14
C PHE A 38 -5.22 15.61 -9.82
N SER A 39 -6.09 15.26 -8.89
CA SER A 39 -6.21 15.92 -7.59
C SER A 39 -6.61 14.92 -6.51
N VAL A 40 -6.76 15.39 -5.28
CA VAL A 40 -7.24 14.56 -4.16
C VAL A 40 -8.63 13.95 -4.47
N ASP A 41 -9.47 14.62 -5.23
CA ASP A 41 -10.78 14.12 -5.60
C ASP A 41 -10.70 12.93 -6.58
N SER A 42 -9.58 12.77 -7.26
CA SER A 42 -9.37 11.66 -8.20
C SER A 42 -9.31 10.30 -7.52
N TRP A 43 -9.14 10.26 -6.20
CA TRP A 43 -9.12 9.03 -5.43
C TRP A 43 -10.52 8.51 -5.05
N ALA A 44 -11.58 9.14 -5.52
CA ALA A 44 -12.95 8.72 -5.23
C ALA A 44 -13.23 7.24 -5.48
N PRO A 45 -12.74 6.61 -6.59
CA PRO A 45 -12.94 5.17 -6.79
C PRO A 45 -12.32 4.31 -5.70
N LEU A 46 -11.19 4.73 -5.13
CA LEU A 46 -10.55 4.03 -4.02
C LEU A 46 -11.35 4.22 -2.72
N ALA A 47 -11.87 5.43 -2.50
CA ALA A 47 -12.69 5.76 -1.34
C ALA A 47 -13.97 4.90 -1.26
N GLU A 48 -14.49 4.42 -2.37
CA GLU A 48 -15.66 3.53 -2.39
C GLU A 48 -15.42 2.20 -1.68
N LEU A 49 -14.17 1.76 -1.58
CA LEU A 49 -13.79 0.51 -0.91
C LEU A 49 -13.52 0.70 0.59
N VAL A 50 -13.56 1.93 1.07
CA VAL A 50 -13.08 2.32 2.40
C VAL A 50 -14.19 2.98 3.21
N GLU A 51 -14.20 2.72 4.53
CA GLU A 51 -14.99 3.51 5.46
C GLU A 51 -14.18 4.75 5.82
N THR A 52 -14.39 5.83 5.07
CA THR A 52 -13.53 7.02 5.12
C THR A 52 -13.55 7.74 6.47
N ASP A 53 -14.68 7.66 7.20
CA ASP A 53 -14.83 8.32 8.51
C ASP A 53 -14.11 7.56 9.63
N GLU A 54 -13.85 6.28 9.45
CA GLU A 54 -13.21 5.41 10.44
C GLU A 54 -11.79 4.97 10.04
N PHE A 55 -11.36 5.32 8.84
CA PHE A 55 -10.12 4.82 8.27
C PHE A 55 -8.90 5.28 9.06
N GLU A 56 -8.02 4.32 9.31
CA GLU A 56 -6.71 4.57 9.89
C GLU A 56 -5.68 3.68 9.17
N ARG A 57 -4.56 4.28 8.75
CA ARG A 57 -3.44 3.55 8.19
C ARG A 57 -2.20 3.80 9.03
N VAL A 58 -1.55 2.72 9.43
CA VAL A 58 -0.27 2.78 10.14
C VAL A 58 0.80 2.32 9.16
N GLY A 59 1.70 3.21 8.81
CA GLY A 59 2.76 2.95 7.85
C GLY A 59 3.99 2.29 8.45
N ALA A 60 5.00 2.09 7.61
CA ALA A 60 6.22 1.36 7.97
C ALA A 60 7.02 1.99 9.10
N PHE A 61 6.88 3.29 9.32
CA PHE A 61 7.55 4.03 10.41
C PHE A 61 6.60 4.33 11.57
N LYS A 62 5.47 3.62 11.66
CA LYS A 62 4.39 3.81 12.63
C LYS A 62 3.69 5.17 12.51
N GLU A 63 3.84 5.84 11.39
CA GLU A 63 3.05 7.04 11.10
C GLU A 63 1.58 6.66 10.91
N VAL A 64 0.69 7.45 11.52
CA VAL A 64 -0.74 7.21 11.49
C VAL A 64 -1.42 8.27 10.63
N MET A 65 -2.22 7.83 9.68
CA MET A 65 -2.97 8.71 8.78
C MET A 65 -4.44 8.32 8.77
N ASP A 66 -5.31 9.31 8.88
CA ASP A 66 -6.73 9.15 8.52
C ASP A 66 -6.87 9.21 6.99
N TRP A 67 -8.09 9.08 6.48
CA TRP A 67 -8.31 9.06 5.04
C TRP A 67 -7.84 10.34 4.35
N SER A 68 -8.18 11.49 4.92
CA SER A 68 -7.78 12.79 4.35
C SER A 68 -6.25 12.95 4.26
N ALA A 69 -5.54 12.62 5.34
CA ALA A 69 -4.08 12.68 5.38
C ALA A 69 -3.47 11.67 4.40
N TYR A 70 -4.04 10.49 4.32
CA TYR A 70 -3.53 9.46 3.40
C TYR A 70 -3.74 9.85 1.94
N VAL A 71 -4.87 10.43 1.59
CA VAL A 71 -5.14 10.91 0.22
C VAL A 71 -4.17 12.02 -0.17
N ASP A 72 -3.87 12.95 0.73
CA ASP A 72 -2.86 13.98 0.48
C ASP A 72 -1.48 13.35 0.25
N PHE A 73 -1.10 12.39 1.07
CA PHE A 73 0.16 11.64 0.92
C PHE A 73 0.20 10.90 -0.42
N LEU A 74 -0.86 10.18 -0.78
CA LEU A 74 -0.94 9.43 -2.04
C LEU A 74 -0.84 10.35 -3.24
N THR A 75 -1.50 11.50 -3.20
CA THR A 75 -1.47 12.47 -4.30
C THR A 75 -0.06 12.97 -4.55
N ASN A 76 0.64 13.35 -3.49
CA ASN A 76 2.03 13.83 -3.59
C ASN A 76 2.97 12.74 -4.10
N TRP A 77 2.78 11.52 -3.61
CA TRP A 77 3.60 10.38 -4.02
C TRP A 77 3.31 9.96 -5.46
N ALA A 78 2.03 9.81 -5.82
CA ALA A 78 1.61 9.28 -7.10
C ALA A 78 1.97 10.19 -8.28
N THR A 79 1.96 11.49 -8.09
CA THR A 79 2.28 12.45 -9.16
C THR A 79 3.75 12.40 -9.57
N SER A 80 4.63 11.92 -8.71
CA SER A 80 6.08 11.84 -8.96
C SER A 80 6.63 10.43 -9.01
N SER A 81 5.80 9.41 -8.82
CA SER A 81 6.25 8.02 -8.70
C SER A 81 5.67 7.13 -9.79
N GLU A 82 6.50 6.23 -10.31
CA GLU A 82 6.04 5.06 -11.05
C GLU A 82 6.01 3.88 -10.06
N TRP A 83 4.93 3.12 -10.07
CA TRP A 83 4.74 2.02 -9.13
C TRP A 83 4.16 0.80 -9.82
N GLU A 84 4.75 -0.36 -9.54
CA GLU A 84 4.26 -1.65 -9.98
C GLU A 84 4.31 -2.63 -8.82
N CYS A 85 3.43 -3.59 -8.83
CA CYS A 85 3.41 -4.63 -7.82
C CYS A 85 3.05 -5.99 -8.42
N SER A 86 3.50 -7.02 -7.74
CA SER A 86 3.16 -8.41 -8.05
C SER A 86 2.67 -9.08 -6.77
N LEU A 87 1.62 -9.88 -6.91
CA LEU A 87 1.02 -10.61 -5.78
C LEU A 87 1.88 -11.81 -5.40
N ARG A 88 2.27 -11.90 -4.14
CA ARG A 88 2.88 -13.10 -3.58
C ARG A 88 1.84 -14.01 -2.93
N ARG A 89 1.06 -13.46 -2.02
CA ARG A 89 0.00 -14.19 -1.30
C ARG A 89 -1.09 -13.24 -0.85
N VAL A 90 -2.31 -13.73 -0.81
CA VAL A 90 -3.41 -13.11 -0.09
C VAL A 90 -4.01 -14.17 0.82
N THR A 91 -4.17 -13.85 2.10
CA THR A 91 -4.67 -14.78 3.11
C THR A 91 -5.79 -14.12 3.89
N GLU A 92 -6.94 -14.76 3.92
CA GLU A 92 -8.11 -14.26 4.65
C GLU A 92 -8.31 -15.05 5.94
N THR A 93 -8.54 -14.31 7.02
CA THR A 93 -8.99 -14.86 8.32
C THR A 93 -10.30 -14.17 8.71
N PRO A 94 -11.02 -14.66 9.73
CA PRO A 94 -12.25 -13.98 10.15
C PRO A 94 -12.09 -12.51 10.53
N GLY A 95 -10.92 -12.11 11.02
CA GLY A 95 -10.68 -10.75 11.51
C GLY A 95 -9.89 -9.86 10.55
N ALA A 96 -9.21 -10.43 9.54
CA ALA A 96 -8.30 -9.64 8.71
C ALA A 96 -7.98 -10.33 7.38
N VAL A 97 -7.53 -9.53 6.41
CA VAL A 97 -6.92 -10.02 5.17
C VAL A 97 -5.47 -9.57 5.15
N PHE A 98 -4.57 -10.50 4.86
CA PHE A 98 -3.14 -10.30 4.76
C PHE A 98 -2.75 -10.29 3.29
N LEU A 99 -2.18 -9.21 2.81
CA LEU A 99 -1.75 -9.06 1.42
C LEU A 99 -0.23 -8.95 1.36
N GLU A 100 0.42 -9.88 0.68
CA GLU A 100 1.86 -9.88 0.48
C GLU A 100 2.17 -9.56 -0.98
N LEU A 101 2.91 -8.48 -1.19
CA LEU A 101 3.28 -8.00 -2.52
C LEU A 101 4.79 -7.89 -2.65
N GLU A 102 5.27 -8.00 -3.89
CA GLU A 102 6.55 -7.44 -4.29
C GLU A 102 6.24 -6.10 -4.95
N GLU A 103 6.83 -5.02 -4.46
CA GLU A 103 6.56 -3.68 -4.96
C GLU A 103 7.83 -3.08 -5.54
N ARG A 104 7.69 -2.43 -6.70
CA ARG A 104 8.75 -1.72 -7.39
C ARG A 104 8.29 -0.29 -7.63
N SER A 105 9.08 0.65 -7.15
CA SER A 105 8.77 2.07 -7.36
C SER A 105 9.99 2.81 -7.89
N ARG A 106 9.72 3.87 -8.64
CA ARG A 106 10.75 4.74 -9.16
C ARG A 106 10.32 6.19 -9.07
N ILE A 107 11.21 7.02 -8.53
CA ILE A 107 11.07 8.47 -8.46
C ILE A 107 12.31 9.07 -9.10
N GLY A 108 12.18 9.62 -10.32
CA GLY A 108 13.34 10.10 -11.08
C GLY A 108 14.31 8.99 -11.38
N GLU A 109 15.54 9.10 -10.89
CA GLU A 109 16.59 8.08 -11.04
C GLU A 109 16.62 7.06 -9.90
N PHE A 110 15.81 7.29 -8.86
CA PHE A 110 15.73 6.38 -7.71
C PHE A 110 14.76 5.27 -7.99
N SER A 111 15.24 4.02 -7.92
CA SER A 111 14.38 2.85 -7.93
C SER A 111 14.48 2.11 -6.60
N ASN A 112 13.36 1.53 -6.16
CA ASN A 112 13.26 0.83 -4.89
C ASN A 112 12.42 -0.43 -5.07
N GLU A 113 12.92 -1.55 -4.53
CA GLU A 113 12.17 -2.81 -4.49
C GLU A 113 11.98 -3.21 -3.04
N VAL A 114 10.74 -3.50 -2.67
CA VAL A 114 10.41 -3.95 -1.34
C VAL A 114 9.44 -5.11 -1.39
N ASN A 115 9.46 -5.93 -0.36
CA ASN A 115 8.37 -6.86 -0.08
C ASN A 115 7.48 -6.21 0.97
N SER A 116 6.19 -6.13 0.71
CA SER A 116 5.24 -5.55 1.65
C SER A 116 4.27 -6.59 2.18
N LEU A 117 3.90 -6.42 3.44
CA LEU A 117 2.78 -7.10 4.06
C LEU A 117 1.83 -6.04 4.57
N SER A 118 0.63 -6.01 4.02
CA SER A 118 -0.44 -5.13 4.50
C SER A 118 -1.52 -5.96 5.16
N VAL A 119 -1.95 -5.54 6.34
CA VAL A 119 -3.02 -6.20 7.10
C VAL A 119 -4.24 -5.29 7.07
N TYR A 120 -5.32 -5.79 6.49
CA TYR A 120 -6.57 -5.04 6.28
C TYR A 120 -7.63 -5.51 7.26
N GLU A 121 -8.24 -4.57 7.97
CA GLU A 121 -9.42 -4.82 8.79
C GLU A 121 -10.62 -4.11 8.18
N PHE A 122 -11.81 -4.67 8.41
CA PHE A 122 -13.04 -4.26 7.74
C PHE A 122 -14.13 -3.91 8.74
N THR A 123 -15.08 -3.06 8.28
CA THR A 123 -16.35 -2.88 8.96
C THR A 123 -17.26 -4.07 8.66
N ASP A 124 -18.37 -4.19 9.41
CA ASP A 124 -19.38 -5.22 9.15
C ASP A 124 -19.99 -5.11 7.75
N ALA A 125 -20.00 -3.90 7.18
CA ALA A 125 -20.46 -3.66 5.81
C ALA A 125 -19.45 -4.07 4.74
N GLY A 126 -18.26 -4.56 5.12
CA GLY A 126 -17.24 -4.98 4.17
C GLY A 126 -16.36 -3.86 3.62
N LYS A 127 -16.33 -2.71 4.28
CA LYS A 127 -15.46 -1.59 3.92
C LYS A 127 -14.16 -1.66 4.71
N ILE A 128 -13.05 -1.29 4.06
CA ILE A 128 -11.74 -1.23 4.71
C ILE A 128 -11.74 -0.09 5.72
N ARG A 129 -11.42 -0.37 6.97
CA ARG A 129 -11.32 0.63 8.04
C ARG A 129 -9.93 0.81 8.61
N HIS A 130 -9.05 -0.18 8.45
CA HIS A 130 -7.70 -0.13 9.03
C HIS A 130 -6.72 -0.89 8.15
N ILE A 131 -5.53 -0.31 7.96
CA ILE A 131 -4.42 -0.97 7.26
C ILE A 131 -3.16 -0.80 8.08
N ASP A 132 -2.49 -1.90 8.40
CA ASP A 132 -1.12 -1.90 8.92
C ASP A 132 -0.15 -2.31 7.82
N LEU A 133 0.93 -1.57 7.64
CA LEU A 133 1.93 -1.83 6.62
C LEU A 133 3.26 -2.25 7.25
N TYR A 134 3.80 -3.38 6.77
CA TYR A 134 5.12 -3.89 7.14
C TYR A 134 5.96 -4.04 5.87
N LEU A 135 7.23 -3.60 5.93
CA LEU A 135 8.11 -3.64 4.76
C LEU A 135 9.40 -4.42 5.04
N GLN A 136 9.83 -5.18 4.04
CA GLN A 136 11.21 -5.70 3.93
C GLN A 136 11.89 -4.88 2.82
N MET A 137 12.97 -4.21 3.18
CA MET A 137 13.72 -3.32 2.29
C MET A 137 15.11 -3.86 2.05
N GLU A 138 15.75 -3.40 0.97
CA GLU A 138 17.15 -3.62 0.76
C GLU A 138 17.99 -3.00 1.88
N LEU A 139 19.15 -3.58 2.13
CA LEU A 139 20.09 -3.04 3.10
C LEU A 139 20.48 -1.61 2.69
N PRO A 140 20.44 -0.66 3.62
CA PRO A 140 20.93 0.68 3.32
C PRO A 140 22.40 0.67 2.90
N PRO A 141 22.87 1.69 2.16
CA PRO A 141 24.28 1.80 1.82
C PRO A 141 25.19 1.67 3.05
N ALA A 142 26.37 1.11 2.86
CA ALA A 142 27.33 0.88 3.96
C ALA A 142 27.65 2.14 4.78
N GLU A 143 27.67 3.30 4.13
CA GLU A 143 27.88 4.59 4.78
C GLU A 143 26.76 4.94 5.75
N MET A 144 25.52 4.63 5.39
CA MET A 144 24.37 4.84 6.26
C MET A 144 24.37 3.88 7.43
N LEU A 145 24.79 2.63 7.23
CA LEU A 145 24.92 1.63 8.30
C LEU A 145 25.95 2.03 9.33
N LYS A 146 27.04 2.67 8.93
CA LYS A 146 28.07 3.15 9.86
C LYS A 146 27.54 4.15 10.88
N SER A 147 26.53 4.95 10.50
CA SER A 147 25.93 5.91 11.42
C SER A 147 25.16 5.24 12.57
N PHE A 148 24.84 3.96 12.42
CA PHE A 148 24.15 3.17 13.46
C PHE A 148 25.11 2.34 14.32
N GLU A 149 26.42 2.37 14.03
CA GLU A 149 27.41 1.70 14.88
C GLU A 149 27.42 2.31 16.29
N GLY A 150 27.30 1.47 17.30
CA GLY A 150 27.23 1.92 18.67
C GLY A 150 25.90 2.38 19.19
N VAL A 151 24.85 2.35 18.31
CA VAL A 151 23.48 2.61 18.73
C VAL A 151 22.93 1.37 19.43
N GLU A 152 22.52 1.53 20.69
CA GLU A 152 21.86 0.46 21.42
C GLU A 152 20.41 0.33 20.96
N ILE A 153 20.01 -0.89 20.59
CA ILE A 153 18.64 -1.21 20.29
C ILE A 153 18.02 -1.74 21.57
N SER A 154 17.12 -0.97 22.17
CA SER A 154 16.38 -1.43 23.33
C SER A 154 15.34 -2.46 22.91
N GLU A 155 15.28 -3.60 23.62
CA GLU A 155 14.27 -4.63 23.43
C GLU A 155 12.88 -4.16 23.86
#